data_58692c42e23fc0733eadc6e792266995
#
_entry.id   58692c42e23fc0733eadc6e792266995
#
_cell.length_a   1.000
_cell.length_b   1.000
_cell.length_c   1.000
_cell.angle_alpha   90.00
_cell.angle_beta   90.00
_cell.angle_gamma   90.00
#
_symmetry.space_group_name_H-M   'P 1'
#
loop_
_entity.id
_entity.type
_entity.pdbx_description
1 polymer ?
#
loop_
_entity_poly.entity_id
_entity_poly.type
_entity_poly.pdbx_seq_one_letter_code
_entity_poly.pdbx_strand_id
1 'polypeptide(L)'
;MKEDSAYAKKFTALMKKICKAHKSVDVLQLEPTTQLIISFMEWNTTHAMALEAHDTLMKVMVDNNDVRVSLPQEIIHFIGDDYPLAYERASRMHESLNELFNREHDIVITSLKGKNKKHIKTYFETLPGVTPYVIAQMMLLAYGAHAIPVDNHMLALLKDEQVVHPDCTLAEAESFCERHIKATDALHTHLAMRAWADEYELMIPEMTPFTFAAPQIKLSEPKKTSKTKKASSATKSKTTKASKASSRKTKTVKKVVAKKTASKSTSKKKPKVK
;
A
#
# COMPACT_ATOMS: atom_id res chain seq x y z
N MET A 1 20.13 1.48 -31.57
CA MET A 1 19.80 0.05 -31.91
C MET A 1 20.97 -0.92 -31.79
N LYS A 2 22.21 -0.61 -32.27
CA LYS A 2 23.35 -1.52 -32.07
C LYS A 2 23.82 -1.60 -30.61
N GLU A 3 23.75 -0.50 -29.86
CA GLU A 3 24.12 -0.44 -28.44
C GLU A 3 23.15 -1.20 -27.56
N ASP A 4 21.84 -1.15 -27.84
CA ASP A 4 20.79 -1.86 -27.08
C ASP A 4 21.03 -3.39 -27.05
N SER A 5 21.51 -3.96 -28.18
CA SER A 5 21.87 -5.39 -28.26
C SER A 5 23.11 -5.77 -27.44
N ALA A 6 24.06 -4.85 -27.26
CA ALA A 6 25.27 -5.09 -26.46
C ALA A 6 24.92 -5.07 -24.97
N TYR A 7 24.12 -4.09 -24.51
CA TYR A 7 23.61 -4.01 -23.16
C TYR A 7 22.74 -5.23 -22.80
N ALA A 8 21.85 -5.66 -23.70
CA ALA A 8 21.01 -6.83 -23.50
C ALA A 8 21.80 -8.12 -23.27
N LYS A 9 22.91 -8.32 -23.99
CA LYS A 9 23.81 -9.49 -23.81
C LYS A 9 24.48 -9.43 -22.42
N LYS A 10 25.06 -8.27 -22.08
CA LYS A 10 25.71 -8.08 -20.77
C LYS A 10 24.71 -8.28 -19.63
N PHE A 11 23.52 -7.67 -19.73
CA PHE A 11 22.44 -7.81 -18.77
C PHE A 11 22.03 -9.27 -18.57
N THR A 12 21.81 -10.00 -19.68
CA THR A 12 21.46 -11.43 -19.60
C THR A 12 22.54 -12.26 -18.90
N ALA A 13 23.83 -11.94 -19.16
CA ALA A 13 24.94 -12.62 -18.49
C ALA A 13 24.98 -12.29 -16.99
N LEU A 14 24.78 -11.02 -16.63
CA LEU A 14 24.70 -10.58 -15.23
C LEU A 14 23.54 -11.27 -14.51
N MET A 15 22.32 -11.27 -15.07
CA MET A 15 21.17 -11.93 -14.46
C MET A 15 21.40 -13.43 -14.24
N LYS A 16 22.03 -14.12 -15.16
CA LYS A 16 22.42 -15.53 -14.97
C LYS A 16 23.38 -15.72 -13.81
N LYS A 17 24.37 -14.80 -13.66
CA LYS A 17 25.33 -14.81 -12.55
C LYS A 17 24.61 -14.58 -11.22
N ILE A 18 23.78 -13.55 -11.13
CA ILE A 18 23.01 -13.15 -9.95
C ILE A 18 22.06 -14.28 -9.52
N CYS A 19 21.20 -14.78 -10.41
CA CYS A 19 20.27 -15.87 -10.11
C CYS A 19 20.94 -17.19 -9.71
N LYS A 20 22.19 -17.41 -10.15
CA LYS A 20 22.99 -18.58 -9.73
C LYS A 20 23.54 -18.40 -8.32
N ALA A 21 23.97 -17.19 -7.97
CA ALA A 21 24.54 -16.85 -6.67
C ALA A 21 23.45 -16.76 -5.59
N HIS A 22 22.34 -16.10 -5.91
CA HIS A 22 21.23 -15.85 -5.00
C HIS A 22 20.03 -16.73 -5.38
N LYS A 23 19.93 -17.86 -4.74
CA LYS A 23 18.79 -18.75 -4.93
C LYS A 23 17.56 -18.11 -4.27
N SER A 24 16.42 -18.11 -4.98
CA SER A 24 15.18 -17.60 -4.40
C SER A 24 14.77 -18.44 -3.20
N VAL A 25 14.32 -17.75 -2.18
CA VAL A 25 13.59 -18.32 -1.04
C VAL A 25 12.11 -18.30 -1.40
N ASP A 26 11.33 -19.24 -0.86
CA ASP A 26 9.88 -19.18 -0.99
C ASP A 26 9.37 -17.88 -0.38
N VAL A 27 8.66 -17.09 -1.19
CA VAL A 27 8.09 -15.81 -0.76
C VAL A 27 6.72 -16.06 -0.16
N LEU A 28 6.56 -15.72 1.10
CA LEU A 28 5.23 -15.69 1.70
C LEU A 28 4.41 -14.58 1.03
N GLN A 29 3.26 -14.94 0.47
CA GLN A 29 2.34 -13.95 -0.06
C GLN A 29 1.69 -13.21 1.11
N LEU A 30 2.03 -11.93 1.23
CA LEU A 30 1.50 -11.04 2.26
C LEU A 30 0.12 -10.50 1.85
N GLU A 31 -0.61 -10.01 2.84
CA GLU A 31 -1.81 -9.21 2.61
C GLU A 31 -1.42 -7.93 1.85
N PRO A 32 -2.19 -7.48 0.83
CA PRO A 32 -1.77 -6.39 -0.05
C PRO A 32 -1.43 -5.08 0.67
N THR A 33 -2.12 -4.71 1.74
CA THR A 33 -1.77 -3.48 2.49
C THR A 33 -0.47 -3.62 3.26
N THR A 34 -0.23 -4.78 3.86
CA THR A 34 1.06 -5.10 4.49
C THR A 34 2.18 -5.07 3.46
N GLN A 35 1.96 -5.63 2.28
CA GLN A 35 2.93 -5.55 1.18
C GLN A 35 3.18 -4.10 0.75
N LEU A 36 2.15 -3.26 0.71
CA LEU A 36 2.30 -1.84 0.38
C LEU A 36 3.19 -1.11 1.39
N ILE A 37 2.97 -1.33 2.68
CA ILE A 37 3.79 -0.76 3.77
C ILE A 37 5.24 -1.21 3.62
N ILE A 38 5.49 -2.50 3.46
CA ILE A 38 6.84 -3.05 3.27
C ILE A 38 7.48 -2.49 2.00
N SER A 39 6.71 -2.33 0.90
CA SER A 39 7.23 -1.75 -0.33
C SER A 39 7.68 -0.29 -0.16
N PHE A 40 6.99 0.49 0.66
CA PHE A 40 7.46 1.81 1.05
C PHE A 40 8.74 1.74 1.89
N MET A 41 8.82 0.79 2.82
CA MET A 41 10.02 0.63 3.65
C MET A 41 11.22 0.16 2.82
N GLU A 42 11.02 -0.67 1.81
CA GLU A 42 12.10 -1.23 0.99
C GLU A 42 12.61 -0.29 -0.11
N TRP A 43 11.85 0.73 -0.47
CA TRP A 43 12.24 1.68 -1.49
C TRP A 43 13.54 2.42 -1.14
N ASN A 44 14.61 2.25 -1.94
CA ASN A 44 15.96 2.79 -1.68
C ASN A 44 16.55 2.38 -0.31
N THR A 45 16.31 1.13 0.10
CA THR A 45 16.95 0.53 1.28
C THR A 45 17.21 -0.95 1.03
N THR A 46 17.82 -1.65 1.99
CA THR A 46 17.95 -3.10 1.93
C THR A 46 16.66 -3.80 2.37
N HIS A 47 16.47 -5.03 1.89
CA HIS A 47 15.33 -5.85 2.30
C HIS A 47 15.34 -6.13 3.82
N ALA A 48 16.52 -6.39 4.38
CA ALA A 48 16.68 -6.63 5.81
C ALA A 48 16.23 -5.43 6.64
N MET A 49 16.67 -4.21 6.29
CA MET A 49 16.25 -2.97 6.96
C MET A 49 14.74 -2.76 6.86
N ALA A 50 14.13 -3.04 5.70
CA ALA A 50 12.70 -2.89 5.49
C ALA A 50 11.88 -3.82 6.39
N LEU A 51 12.28 -5.08 6.51
CA LEU A 51 11.63 -6.04 7.40
C LEU A 51 11.81 -5.67 8.86
N GLU A 52 13.01 -5.26 9.28
CA GLU A 52 13.27 -4.82 10.66
C GLU A 52 12.43 -3.59 11.03
N ALA A 53 12.33 -2.61 10.14
CA ALA A 53 11.49 -1.44 10.33
C ALA A 53 10.02 -1.82 10.45
N HIS A 54 9.52 -2.68 9.57
CA HIS A 54 8.15 -3.20 9.64
C HIS A 54 7.89 -3.95 10.95
N ASP A 55 8.80 -4.87 11.34
CA ASP A 55 8.68 -5.62 12.59
C ASP A 55 8.70 -4.68 13.82
N THR A 56 9.47 -3.61 13.75
CA THR A 56 9.53 -2.62 14.83
C THR A 56 8.21 -1.85 14.94
N LEU A 57 7.60 -1.46 13.82
CA LEU A 57 6.26 -0.88 13.82
C LEU A 57 5.22 -1.86 14.39
N MET A 58 5.22 -3.12 13.98
CA MET A 58 4.26 -4.12 14.42
C MET A 58 4.43 -4.57 15.89
N LYS A 59 5.54 -4.23 16.55
CA LYS A 59 5.70 -4.42 18.01
C LYS A 59 4.91 -3.40 18.83
N VAL A 60 4.66 -2.23 18.28
CA VAL A 60 3.98 -1.11 18.98
C VAL A 60 2.61 -0.81 18.42
N MET A 61 2.31 -1.21 17.22
CA MET A 61 1.04 -1.04 16.53
C MET A 61 0.27 -2.35 16.48
N VAL A 62 -1.05 -2.27 16.62
CA VAL A 62 -1.92 -3.46 16.63
C VAL A 62 -2.12 -4.01 15.22
N ASP A 63 -2.27 -3.12 14.24
CA ASP A 63 -2.53 -3.49 12.85
C ASP A 63 -2.12 -2.39 11.85
N ASN A 64 -2.37 -2.62 10.58
CA ASN A 64 -2.07 -1.65 9.51
C ASN A 64 -2.88 -0.35 9.62
N ASN A 65 -4.02 -0.36 10.32
CA ASN A 65 -4.80 0.85 10.53
C ASN A 65 -4.11 1.79 11.54
N ASP A 66 -3.43 1.25 12.53
CA ASP A 66 -2.61 2.05 13.44
C ASP A 66 -1.47 2.75 12.67
N VAL A 67 -0.83 2.05 11.73
CA VAL A 67 0.17 2.68 10.83
C VAL A 67 -0.45 3.83 10.03
N ARG A 68 -1.67 3.65 9.51
CA ARG A 68 -2.38 4.67 8.74
C ARG A 68 -2.69 5.93 9.54
N VAL A 69 -3.14 5.78 10.80
CA VAL A 69 -3.52 6.93 11.63
C VAL A 69 -2.34 7.62 12.31
N SER A 70 -1.19 6.95 12.38
CA SER A 70 0.04 7.51 12.95
C SER A 70 0.56 8.68 12.10
N LEU A 71 0.99 9.73 12.76
CA LEU A 71 1.65 10.84 12.07
C LEU A 71 3.02 10.40 11.51
N PRO A 72 3.52 11.01 10.44
CA PRO A 72 4.84 10.69 9.91
C PRO A 72 5.96 10.74 10.97
N GLN A 73 5.91 11.70 11.89
CA GLN A 73 6.89 11.84 12.97
C GLN A 73 6.84 10.69 13.97
N GLU A 74 5.66 10.11 14.22
CA GLU A 74 5.51 8.94 15.08
C GLU A 74 6.12 7.70 14.42
N ILE A 75 5.87 7.52 13.12
CA ILE A 75 6.48 6.44 12.35
C ILE A 75 8.01 6.56 12.37
N ILE A 76 8.56 7.77 12.12
CA ILE A 76 10.00 8.03 12.15
C ILE A 76 10.58 7.74 13.53
N HIS A 77 9.88 8.12 14.61
CA HIS A 77 10.33 7.83 15.97
C HIS A 77 10.52 6.33 16.22
N PHE A 78 9.71 5.47 15.61
CA PHE A 78 9.83 4.02 15.77
C PHE A 78 10.88 3.38 14.85
N ILE A 79 10.99 3.83 13.59
CA ILE A 79 11.94 3.24 12.64
C ILE A 79 13.37 3.84 12.75
N GLY A 80 13.52 5.00 13.40
CA GLY A 80 14.75 5.75 13.55
C GLY A 80 14.87 6.95 12.62
N ASP A 81 15.45 8.04 13.11
CA ASP A 81 15.71 9.26 12.32
C ASP A 81 16.77 9.04 11.25
N ASP A 82 17.65 8.06 11.46
CA ASP A 82 18.73 7.64 10.56
C ASP A 82 18.26 6.65 9.47
N TYR A 83 16.99 6.22 9.53
CA TYR A 83 16.44 5.36 8.48
C TYR A 83 16.44 6.10 7.13
N PRO A 84 16.93 5.47 6.03
CA PRO A 84 17.07 6.16 4.75
C PRO A 84 15.76 6.78 4.28
N LEU A 85 15.78 8.09 3.97
CA LEU A 85 14.61 8.86 3.53
C LEU A 85 13.42 8.80 4.52
N ALA A 86 13.68 8.72 5.84
CA ALA A 86 12.67 8.48 6.86
C ALA A 86 11.44 9.40 6.72
N TYR A 87 11.65 10.72 6.63
CA TYR A 87 10.55 11.68 6.51
C TYR A 87 9.76 11.53 5.20
N GLU A 88 10.47 11.42 4.08
CA GLU A 88 9.88 11.28 2.75
C GLU A 88 9.03 10.01 2.68
N ARG A 89 9.56 8.91 3.18
CA ARG A 89 8.93 7.59 3.22
C ARG A 89 7.69 7.57 4.10
N ALA A 90 7.80 8.03 5.35
CA ALA A 90 6.70 8.07 6.29
C ALA A 90 5.56 8.97 5.79
N SER A 91 5.91 10.14 5.22
CA SER A 91 4.94 11.07 4.65
C SER A 91 4.19 10.48 3.47
N ARG A 92 4.90 9.87 2.52
CA ARG A 92 4.30 9.20 1.35
C ARG A 92 3.40 8.04 1.75
N MET A 93 3.86 7.22 2.67
CA MET A 93 3.11 6.07 3.18
C MET A 93 1.82 6.53 3.88
N HIS A 94 1.91 7.53 4.76
CA HIS A 94 0.75 8.11 5.43
C HIS A 94 -0.32 8.62 4.46
N GLU A 95 0.06 9.38 3.43
CA GLU A 95 -0.90 9.83 2.41
C GLU A 95 -1.52 8.69 1.62
N SER A 96 -0.69 7.74 1.19
CA SER A 96 -1.16 6.59 0.42
C SER A 96 -2.17 5.74 1.21
N LEU A 97 -1.89 5.47 2.49
CA LEU A 97 -2.77 4.67 3.34
C LEU A 97 -4.08 5.40 3.66
N ASN A 98 -4.05 6.72 3.87
CA ASN A 98 -5.27 7.49 4.09
C ASN A 98 -6.15 7.53 2.83
N GLU A 99 -5.56 7.72 1.65
CA GLU A 99 -6.32 7.69 0.40
C GLU A 99 -6.83 6.27 0.09
N LEU A 100 -6.07 5.23 0.41
CA LEU A 100 -6.53 3.85 0.33
C LEU A 100 -7.79 3.65 1.19
N PHE A 101 -7.75 4.09 2.44
CA PHE A 101 -8.90 4.02 3.34
C PHE A 101 -10.11 4.82 2.81
N ASN A 102 -9.89 5.98 2.22
CA ASN A 102 -10.96 6.77 1.59
C ASN A 102 -11.64 6.01 0.44
N ARG A 103 -10.89 5.21 -0.32
CA ARG A 103 -11.41 4.44 -1.47
C ARG A 103 -12.09 3.15 -1.08
N GLU A 104 -11.50 2.41 -0.14
CA GLU A 104 -11.96 1.08 0.26
C GLU A 104 -12.94 1.13 1.44
N HIS A 105 -12.99 2.24 2.19
CA HIS A 105 -13.66 2.37 3.50
C HIS A 105 -13.16 1.35 4.53
N ASP A 106 -11.97 0.82 4.29
CA ASP A 106 -11.25 -0.14 5.12
C ASP A 106 -9.75 0.00 4.82
N ILE A 107 -8.90 -0.62 5.64
CA ILE A 107 -7.47 -0.73 5.35
C ILE A 107 -7.14 -1.95 4.48
N VAL A 108 -8.09 -2.82 4.20
CA VAL A 108 -7.94 -4.01 3.36
C VAL A 108 -8.36 -3.71 1.92
N ILE A 109 -7.50 -3.97 0.96
CA ILE A 109 -7.76 -3.74 -0.47
C ILE A 109 -8.64 -4.87 -1.02
N THR A 110 -9.93 -4.61 -1.16
CA THR A 110 -10.92 -5.58 -1.67
C THR A 110 -11.36 -5.31 -3.10
N SER A 111 -11.38 -4.05 -3.53
CA SER A 111 -11.87 -3.59 -4.83
C SER A 111 -11.06 -4.14 -6.02
N LEU A 112 -9.80 -4.54 -5.79
CA LEU A 112 -8.91 -5.06 -6.81
C LEU A 112 -9.02 -6.57 -7.05
N LYS A 113 -9.78 -7.28 -6.22
CA LYS A 113 -9.97 -8.73 -6.38
C LYS A 113 -10.58 -9.06 -7.73
N GLY A 114 -9.89 -9.90 -8.51
CA GLY A 114 -10.34 -10.31 -9.84
C GLY A 114 -10.23 -9.24 -10.94
N LYS A 115 -9.63 -8.10 -10.65
CA LYS A 115 -9.38 -7.05 -11.66
C LYS A 115 -8.18 -7.42 -12.54
N ASN A 116 -8.18 -6.88 -13.77
CA ASN A 116 -7.06 -7.07 -14.68
C ASN A 116 -5.84 -6.21 -14.27
N LYS A 117 -4.66 -6.59 -14.76
CA LYS A 117 -3.38 -5.94 -14.45
C LYS A 117 -3.38 -4.43 -14.71
N LYS A 118 -4.01 -3.98 -15.79
CA LYS A 118 -4.10 -2.55 -16.13
C LYS A 118 -4.89 -1.78 -15.06
N HIS A 119 -6.02 -2.31 -14.63
CA HIS A 119 -6.83 -1.68 -13.58
C HIS A 119 -6.09 -1.61 -12.25
N ILE A 120 -5.40 -2.70 -11.87
CA ILE A 120 -4.57 -2.74 -10.66
C ILE A 120 -3.47 -1.68 -10.72
N LYS A 121 -2.73 -1.61 -11.84
CA LYS A 121 -1.67 -0.61 -12.05
C LYS A 121 -2.22 0.81 -11.92
N THR A 122 -3.31 1.12 -12.62
CA THR A 122 -3.95 2.45 -12.56
C THR A 122 -4.42 2.80 -11.15
N TYR A 123 -4.92 1.84 -10.38
CA TYR A 123 -5.31 2.07 -8.98
C TYR A 123 -4.14 2.60 -8.16
N PHE A 124 -2.95 1.95 -8.23
CA PHE A 124 -1.76 2.39 -7.50
C PHE A 124 -1.15 3.66 -8.08
N GLU A 125 -1.15 3.86 -9.40
CA GLU A 125 -0.69 5.09 -10.04
C GLU A 125 -1.47 6.32 -9.60
N THR A 126 -2.71 6.15 -9.17
CA THR A 126 -3.58 7.25 -8.72
C THR A 126 -3.57 7.44 -7.20
N LEU A 127 -2.88 6.59 -6.43
CA LEU A 127 -2.67 6.81 -5.01
C LEU A 127 -1.59 7.90 -4.80
N PRO A 128 -1.84 8.91 -3.97
CA PRO A 128 -0.83 9.92 -3.68
C PRO A 128 0.38 9.30 -2.96
N GLY A 129 1.54 9.85 -3.17
CA GLY A 129 2.77 9.39 -2.51
C GLY A 129 3.41 8.13 -3.08
N VAL A 130 2.69 7.31 -3.83
CA VAL A 130 3.23 6.05 -4.38
C VAL A 130 4.30 6.33 -5.44
N THR A 131 5.43 5.62 -5.36
CA THR A 131 6.53 5.72 -6.32
C THR A 131 6.42 4.61 -7.38
N PRO A 132 7.07 4.78 -8.56
CA PRO A 132 7.11 3.71 -9.57
C PRO A 132 7.62 2.38 -9.01
N TYR A 133 8.65 2.42 -8.14
CA TYR A 133 9.16 1.23 -7.47
C TYR A 133 8.08 0.51 -6.64
N VAL A 134 7.33 1.26 -5.81
CA VAL A 134 6.24 0.70 -4.99
C VAL A 134 5.15 0.10 -5.87
N ILE A 135 4.79 0.78 -6.98
CA ILE A 135 3.81 0.24 -7.95
C ILE A 135 4.30 -1.10 -8.51
N ALA A 136 5.55 -1.15 -8.98
CA ALA A 136 6.13 -2.35 -9.57
C ALA A 136 6.21 -3.50 -8.55
N GLN A 137 6.58 -3.22 -7.29
CA GLN A 137 6.55 -4.21 -6.21
C GLN A 137 5.14 -4.73 -5.92
N MET A 138 4.14 -3.85 -5.81
CA MET A 138 2.76 -4.27 -5.62
C MET A 138 2.28 -5.15 -6.78
N MET A 139 2.57 -4.75 -8.03
CA MET A 139 2.21 -5.53 -9.21
C MET A 139 2.84 -6.92 -9.19
N LEU A 140 4.12 -7.02 -8.83
CA LEU A 140 4.86 -8.29 -8.82
C LEU A 140 4.49 -9.16 -7.62
N LEU A 141 4.61 -8.62 -6.39
CA LEU A 141 4.56 -9.41 -5.16
C LEU A 141 3.13 -9.67 -4.68
N ALA A 142 2.25 -8.66 -4.73
CA ALA A 142 0.88 -8.82 -4.26
C ALA A 142 -0.07 -9.39 -5.32
N TYR A 143 0.15 -9.06 -6.60
CA TYR A 143 -0.78 -9.42 -7.68
C TYR A 143 -0.21 -10.36 -8.76
N GLY A 144 1.03 -10.82 -8.61
CA GLY A 144 1.66 -11.78 -9.53
C GLY A 144 1.73 -11.27 -10.98
N ALA A 145 1.79 -9.96 -11.18
CA ALA A 145 1.89 -9.36 -12.50
C ALA A 145 3.37 -9.25 -12.92
N HIS A 146 3.62 -9.25 -14.22
CA HIS A 146 4.95 -8.99 -14.74
C HIS A 146 5.32 -7.53 -14.53
N ALA A 147 6.23 -7.28 -13.60
CA ALA A 147 6.86 -6.01 -13.30
C ALA A 147 8.24 -6.30 -12.70
N ILE A 148 9.19 -5.41 -12.89
CA ILE A 148 10.52 -5.52 -12.30
C ILE A 148 10.81 -4.22 -11.54
N PRO A 149 10.64 -4.21 -10.21
CA PRO A 149 10.92 -3.04 -9.41
C PRO A 149 12.40 -2.65 -9.50
N VAL A 150 12.64 -1.40 -9.89
CA VAL A 150 13.99 -0.80 -9.96
C VAL A 150 13.95 0.50 -9.19
N ASP A 151 14.80 0.64 -8.17
CA ASP A 151 15.02 1.88 -7.44
C ASP A 151 16.35 2.55 -7.86
N ASN A 152 16.68 3.67 -7.22
CA ASN A 152 17.90 4.40 -7.58
C ASN A 152 19.17 3.62 -7.21
N HIS A 153 19.15 2.86 -6.11
CA HIS A 153 20.27 2.01 -5.73
C HIS A 153 20.52 0.92 -6.78
N MET A 154 19.46 0.21 -7.18
CA MET A 154 19.54 -0.79 -8.24
C MET A 154 20.00 -0.18 -9.58
N LEU A 155 19.48 1.00 -9.95
CA LEU A 155 19.88 1.70 -11.16
C LEU A 155 21.37 2.04 -11.15
N ALA A 156 21.90 2.51 -10.02
CA ALA A 156 23.31 2.81 -9.87
C ALA A 156 24.18 1.56 -10.10
N LEU A 157 23.83 0.45 -9.46
CA LEU A 157 24.53 -0.83 -9.64
C LEU A 157 24.48 -1.35 -11.09
N LEU A 158 23.32 -1.22 -11.75
CA LEU A 158 23.19 -1.60 -13.17
C LEU A 158 24.08 -0.73 -14.08
N LYS A 159 24.28 0.55 -13.74
CA LYS A 159 25.22 1.44 -14.45
C LYS A 159 26.66 1.05 -14.19
N ASP A 160 27.03 0.75 -12.95
CA ASP A 160 28.38 0.33 -12.57
C ASP A 160 28.77 -0.97 -13.26
N GLU A 161 27.85 -1.92 -13.39
CA GLU A 161 28.03 -3.15 -14.18
C GLU A 161 27.98 -2.92 -15.69
N GLN A 162 27.77 -1.67 -16.13
CA GLN A 162 27.71 -1.29 -17.56
C GLN A 162 26.70 -2.11 -18.36
N VAL A 163 25.58 -2.51 -17.76
CA VAL A 163 24.51 -3.26 -18.40
C VAL A 163 23.35 -2.39 -18.88
N VAL A 164 23.38 -1.09 -18.50
CA VAL A 164 22.52 -0.03 -19.03
C VAL A 164 23.38 1.18 -19.43
N HIS A 165 22.79 2.10 -20.20
CA HIS A 165 23.50 3.32 -20.59
C HIS A 165 23.78 4.21 -19.35
N PRO A 166 24.92 4.92 -19.26
CA PRO A 166 25.22 5.82 -18.13
C PRO A 166 24.15 6.88 -17.88
N ASP A 167 23.52 7.42 -18.93
CA ASP A 167 22.45 8.40 -18.84
C ASP A 167 21.05 7.77 -18.72
N CYS A 168 20.96 6.45 -18.52
CA CYS A 168 19.70 5.74 -18.38
C CYS A 168 18.91 6.28 -17.19
N THR A 169 17.67 6.64 -17.44
CA THR A 169 16.71 7.04 -16.38
C THR A 169 16.12 5.82 -15.67
N LEU A 170 15.52 6.05 -14.51
CA LEU A 170 14.87 4.99 -13.74
C LEU A 170 13.77 4.27 -14.55
N ALA A 171 12.91 5.03 -15.23
CA ALA A 171 11.83 4.49 -16.07
C ALA A 171 12.35 3.68 -17.28
N GLU A 172 13.46 4.12 -17.87
CA GLU A 172 14.11 3.38 -18.97
C GLU A 172 14.73 2.07 -18.47
N ALA A 173 15.36 2.09 -17.29
CA ALA A 173 15.93 0.89 -16.66
C ALA A 173 14.84 -0.13 -16.30
N GLU A 174 13.74 0.32 -15.68
CA GLU A 174 12.58 -0.52 -15.40
C GLU A 174 12.05 -1.19 -16.67
N SER A 175 11.76 -0.39 -17.70
CA SER A 175 11.29 -0.88 -19.00
C SER A 175 12.29 -1.81 -19.68
N PHE A 176 13.59 -1.56 -19.53
CA PHE A 176 14.64 -2.42 -20.05
C PHE A 176 14.65 -3.77 -19.34
N CYS A 177 14.60 -3.80 -18.02
CA CYS A 177 14.52 -5.01 -17.21
C CYS A 177 13.27 -5.84 -17.54
N GLU A 178 12.10 -5.20 -17.63
CA GLU A 178 10.85 -5.88 -18.00
C GLU A 178 10.92 -6.54 -19.39
N ARG A 179 11.57 -5.90 -20.37
CA ARG A 179 11.72 -6.49 -21.71
C ARG A 179 12.66 -7.70 -21.77
N HIS A 180 13.64 -7.77 -20.86
CA HIS A 180 14.69 -8.79 -20.90
C HIS A 180 14.52 -9.90 -19.87
N ILE A 181 13.64 -9.73 -18.90
CA ILE A 181 13.26 -10.74 -17.90
C ILE A 181 11.89 -11.29 -18.27
N LYS A 182 11.78 -12.62 -18.40
CA LYS A 182 10.50 -13.25 -18.71
C LYS A 182 9.54 -13.15 -17.54
N ALA A 183 8.24 -13.08 -17.82
CA ALA A 183 7.21 -13.01 -16.79
C ALA A 183 7.24 -14.21 -15.82
N THR A 184 7.60 -15.40 -16.30
CA THR A 184 7.75 -16.62 -15.49
C THR A 184 8.91 -16.53 -14.50
N ASP A 185 9.92 -15.75 -14.82
CA ASP A 185 11.16 -15.65 -14.06
C ASP A 185 11.22 -14.34 -13.24
N ALA A 186 10.22 -13.46 -13.41
CA ALA A 186 10.22 -12.09 -12.87
C ALA A 186 10.40 -12.08 -11.35
N LEU A 187 9.62 -12.86 -10.62
CA LEU A 187 9.69 -12.94 -9.16
C LEU A 187 11.06 -13.43 -8.70
N HIS A 188 11.50 -14.56 -9.25
CA HIS A 188 12.80 -15.14 -8.89
C HIS A 188 13.96 -14.20 -9.20
N THR A 189 13.93 -13.57 -10.39
CA THR A 189 14.99 -12.64 -10.80
C THR A 189 14.98 -11.38 -9.95
N HIS A 190 13.80 -10.82 -9.63
CA HIS A 190 13.70 -9.65 -8.75
C HIS A 190 14.29 -9.93 -7.36
N LEU A 191 13.95 -11.06 -6.75
CA LEU A 191 14.49 -11.44 -5.43
C LEU A 191 16.00 -11.62 -5.47
N ALA A 192 16.53 -12.26 -6.52
CA ALA A 192 17.96 -12.42 -6.69
C ALA A 192 18.66 -11.08 -6.90
N MET A 193 18.07 -10.14 -7.68
CA MET A 193 18.58 -8.78 -7.87
C MET A 193 18.58 -8.00 -6.53
N ARG A 194 17.54 -8.13 -5.72
CA ARG A 194 17.50 -7.49 -4.38
C ARG A 194 18.60 -8.03 -3.48
N ALA A 195 18.69 -9.36 -3.34
CA ALA A 195 19.75 -9.99 -2.54
C ALA A 195 21.16 -9.60 -3.01
N TRP A 196 21.35 -9.46 -4.32
CA TRP A 196 22.60 -8.96 -4.89
C TRP A 196 22.83 -7.48 -4.55
N ALA A 197 21.81 -6.64 -4.66
CA ALA A 197 21.94 -5.21 -4.34
C ALA A 197 22.22 -4.97 -2.86
N ASP A 198 21.67 -5.80 -1.97
CA ASP A 198 21.88 -5.73 -0.53
C ASP A 198 23.33 -6.05 -0.10
N GLU A 199 24.18 -6.57 -0.99
CA GLU A 199 25.61 -6.79 -0.75
C GLU A 199 26.46 -5.50 -0.91
N TYR A 200 25.86 -4.43 -1.46
CA TYR A 200 26.54 -3.17 -1.74
C TYR A 200 26.07 -2.07 -0.79
N GLU A 201 26.96 -1.09 -0.58
CA GLU A 201 26.64 0.11 0.20
C GLU A 201 25.49 0.88 -0.47
N LEU A 202 24.52 1.33 0.34
CA LEU A 202 23.35 2.03 -0.16
C LEU A 202 23.71 3.35 -0.82
N MET A 203 23.30 3.53 -2.06
CA MET A 203 23.35 4.79 -2.78
C MET A 203 22.02 5.51 -2.64
N ILE A 204 21.94 6.45 -1.69
CA ILE A 204 20.72 7.23 -1.47
C ILE A 204 20.80 8.49 -2.34
N PRO A 205 19.83 8.69 -3.25
CA PRO A 205 19.83 9.88 -4.09
C PRO A 205 19.48 11.13 -3.30
N GLU A 206 20.05 12.27 -3.70
CA GLU A 206 19.47 13.57 -3.33
C GLU A 206 18.09 13.68 -3.96
N MET A 207 17.05 13.72 -3.13
CA MET A 207 15.67 13.83 -3.59
C MET A 207 15.12 15.22 -3.27
N THR A 208 14.35 15.77 -4.22
CA THR A 208 13.50 16.91 -3.90
C THR A 208 12.42 16.47 -2.93
N PRO A 209 12.24 17.16 -1.79
CA PRO A 209 11.25 16.78 -0.81
C PRO A 209 9.85 16.65 -1.43
N PHE A 210 9.15 15.60 -1.06
CA PHE A 210 7.77 15.41 -1.44
C PHE A 210 6.91 16.51 -0.81
N THR A 211 6.36 17.39 -1.64
CA THR A 211 5.45 18.43 -1.17
C THR A 211 4.03 17.91 -1.25
N PHE A 212 3.37 17.84 -0.09
CA PHE A 212 1.95 17.53 -0.03
C PHE A 212 1.15 18.58 -0.82
N ALA A 213 0.33 18.15 -1.76
CA ALA A 213 -0.75 18.99 -2.22
C ALA A 213 -1.70 19.18 -1.03
N ALA A 214 -1.63 20.34 -0.36
CA ALA A 214 -2.56 20.66 0.71
C ALA A 214 -3.98 20.39 0.19
N PRO A 215 -4.83 19.64 0.92
CA PRO A 215 -6.18 19.38 0.48
C PRO A 215 -6.85 20.71 0.24
N GLN A 216 -7.24 20.97 -1.01
CA GLN A 216 -8.02 22.14 -1.36
C GLN A 216 -9.39 21.97 -0.73
N ILE A 217 -9.54 22.39 0.53
CA ILE A 217 -10.84 22.53 1.18
C ILE A 217 -11.57 23.59 0.37
N LYS A 218 -12.36 23.18 -0.59
CA LYS A 218 -13.36 24.06 -1.23
C LYS A 218 -14.37 24.39 -0.14
N LEU A 219 -14.09 25.46 0.59
CA LEU A 219 -15.10 26.10 1.41
C LEU A 219 -16.21 26.51 0.43
N SER A 220 -17.32 25.78 0.47
CA SER A 220 -18.52 26.17 -0.26
C SER A 220 -18.96 27.53 0.28
N GLU A 221 -18.83 28.57 -0.56
CA GLU A 221 -19.35 29.90 -0.22
C GLU A 221 -20.82 29.79 0.21
N PRO A 222 -21.22 30.46 1.30
CA PRO A 222 -22.61 30.44 1.73
C PRO A 222 -23.46 31.05 0.62
N LYS A 223 -24.41 30.27 0.09
CA LYS A 223 -25.39 30.75 -0.87
C LYS A 223 -26.06 31.98 -0.32
N LYS A 224 -25.80 33.14 -0.93
CA LYS A 224 -26.53 34.39 -0.67
C LYS A 224 -28.00 34.14 -0.99
N THR A 225 -28.82 34.06 0.08
CA THR A 225 -30.28 34.03 -0.06
C THR A 225 -30.71 35.38 -0.63
N SER A 226 -31.21 35.39 -1.85
CA SER A 226 -31.84 36.54 -2.48
C SER A 226 -33.09 36.93 -1.72
N LYS A 227 -33.07 38.13 -1.15
CA LYS A 227 -34.23 38.80 -0.58
C LYS A 227 -35.25 39.06 -1.68
N THR A 228 -36.33 38.34 -1.70
CA THR A 228 -37.51 38.69 -2.50
C THR A 228 -38.32 39.73 -1.75
N LYS A 229 -38.67 40.77 -2.48
CA LYS A 229 -39.38 41.96 -2.06
C LYS A 229 -40.81 41.63 -1.60
N LYS A 230 -41.22 42.40 -0.54
CA LYS A 230 -42.58 42.52 -0.05
C LYS A 230 -43.57 42.94 -1.16
N ALA A 231 -44.71 42.25 -1.19
CA ALA A 231 -45.97 42.87 -1.59
C ALA A 231 -47.04 42.59 -0.56
N SER A 232 -47.59 43.61 -0.05
CA SER A 232 -48.65 43.70 0.94
C SER A 232 -50.03 43.36 0.35
N SER A 233 -50.85 42.59 1.03
CA SER A 233 -52.28 42.88 1.11
C SER A 233 -52.92 42.14 2.27
N ALA A 234 -53.80 42.87 2.92
CA ALA A 234 -54.46 42.61 4.20
C ALA A 234 -55.66 41.62 4.06
N THR A 235 -56.02 41.04 5.16
CA THR A 235 -57.33 41.09 5.78
C THR A 235 -57.91 39.74 6.24
N LYS A 236 -58.27 39.74 7.54
CA LYS A 236 -59.32 39.07 8.33
C LYS A 236 -59.23 37.60 8.75
N SER A 237 -58.91 37.47 10.00
CA SER A 237 -59.75 36.96 11.12
C SER A 237 -60.67 35.75 10.86
N LYS A 238 -60.47 34.68 11.63
CA LYS A 238 -61.42 34.19 12.64
C LYS A 238 -60.93 32.97 13.40
N THR A 239 -60.92 33.12 14.68
CA THR A 239 -61.05 32.19 15.82
C THR A 239 -61.78 30.89 15.51
N THR A 240 -61.30 29.80 16.11
CA THR A 240 -61.90 29.10 17.26
C THR A 240 -61.23 27.72 17.52
N LYS A 241 -60.80 27.59 18.77
CA LYS A 241 -61.01 26.49 19.78
C LYS A 241 -60.78 25.04 19.36
N ALA A 242 -59.75 24.48 20.03
CA ALA A 242 -59.82 23.60 21.23
C ALA A 242 -60.22 22.15 20.96
N SER A 243 -59.43 21.23 21.34
CA SER A 243 -59.49 20.39 22.51
C SER A 243 -58.95 18.98 22.31
N LYS A 244 -58.20 18.58 23.33
CA LYS A 244 -58.18 17.27 24.04
C LYS A 244 -57.72 16.03 23.24
N ALA A 245 -56.56 15.52 23.64
CA ALA A 245 -56.27 14.63 24.80
C ALA A 245 -56.54 13.13 24.54
N SER A 246 -55.63 12.39 25.07
CA SER A 246 -55.75 10.98 25.54
C SER A 246 -55.01 9.96 24.66
N SER A 247 -54.00 9.41 25.12
CA SER A 247 -53.62 8.51 26.19
C SER A 247 -53.14 7.15 25.65
N ARG A 248 -51.97 6.80 26.05
CA ARG A 248 -51.60 5.54 26.70
C ARG A 248 -51.89 4.20 25.99
N LYS A 249 -50.86 3.44 25.66
CA LYS A 249 -50.68 2.10 26.29
C LYS A 249 -49.31 1.48 25.98
N THR A 250 -48.58 1.28 27.01
CA THR A 250 -47.48 0.36 27.27
C THR A 250 -47.93 -1.12 27.16
N LYS A 251 -47.06 -1.99 26.67
CA LYS A 251 -46.94 -3.42 27.09
C LYS A 251 -45.54 -3.87 26.69
N THR A 252 -44.62 -3.98 27.54
CA THR A 252 -44.15 -4.95 28.51
C THR A 252 -43.98 -6.39 28.00
N VAL A 253 -42.69 -6.80 27.89
CA VAL A 253 -42.01 -8.03 28.33
C VAL A 253 -42.50 -9.39 27.83
N LYS A 254 -41.58 -10.17 27.25
CA LYS A 254 -41.28 -11.52 27.76
C LYS A 254 -39.91 -12.03 27.35
N LYS A 255 -39.11 -12.28 28.35
CA LYS A 255 -37.86 -13.01 28.49
C LYS A 255 -38.16 -14.50 28.43
N VAL A 256 -37.39 -15.29 27.64
CA VAL A 256 -37.33 -16.74 27.85
C VAL A 256 -35.86 -17.16 27.87
N VAL A 257 -35.57 -17.88 28.95
CA VAL A 257 -34.29 -18.36 29.45
C VAL A 257 -34.00 -19.78 28.92
N ALA A 258 -32.75 -20.02 28.60
CA ALA A 258 -31.91 -21.22 28.73
C ALA A 258 -32.47 -22.63 28.45
N LYS A 259 -31.67 -23.42 27.73
CA LYS A 259 -31.33 -24.78 28.23
C LYS A 259 -29.97 -25.26 27.67
N LYS A 260 -29.10 -25.55 28.61
CA LYS A 260 -27.88 -26.37 28.48
C LYS A 260 -28.26 -27.81 28.16
N THR A 261 -27.48 -28.49 27.32
CA THR A 261 -27.19 -29.91 27.56
C THR A 261 -25.77 -30.20 27.11
N ALA A 262 -25.02 -30.74 28.04
CA ALA A 262 -23.70 -31.33 27.89
C ALA A 262 -23.84 -32.84 27.63
N SER A 263 -22.90 -33.42 26.94
CA SER A 263 -22.34 -34.77 27.06
C SER A 263 -21.66 -35.15 25.75
N LYS A 264 -20.62 -35.89 25.61
CA LYS A 264 -19.81 -36.77 26.49
C LYS A 264 -18.58 -37.17 25.68
N SER A 265 -17.47 -37.25 26.33
CA SER A 265 -16.19 -37.82 25.92
C SER A 265 -16.31 -39.26 25.44
N THR A 266 -15.53 -39.66 24.43
CA THR A 266 -14.93 -41.00 24.42
C THR A 266 -13.57 -40.98 23.74
N SER A 267 -12.61 -41.41 24.50
CA SER A 267 -11.23 -41.79 24.18
C SER A 267 -11.15 -43.08 23.38
N LYS A 268 -10.06 -43.28 22.66
CA LYS A 268 -9.30 -44.53 22.34
C LYS A 268 -8.91 -44.49 20.84
N LYS A 269 -7.73 -44.83 20.40
CA LYS A 269 -6.54 -45.57 20.86
C LYS A 269 -5.52 -45.45 19.71
N LYS A 270 -4.25 -45.29 20.02
CA LYS A 270 -3.13 -45.63 19.10
C LYS A 270 -3.12 -47.12 18.79
N PRO A 271 -2.53 -47.55 17.67
CA PRO A 271 -1.50 -48.53 17.76
C PRO A 271 -0.18 -48.20 17.07
N LYS A 272 0.83 -48.87 17.57
CA LYS A 272 2.25 -48.87 17.28
C LYS A 272 2.60 -49.60 15.97
N VAL A 273 3.72 -49.16 15.38
CA VAL A 273 4.89 -49.95 14.89
C VAL A 273 4.67 -51.04 13.84
N LYS A 274 5.24 -50.89 12.67
CA LYS A 274 6.46 -51.55 12.21
C LYS A 274 7.15 -50.70 11.17
#